data_0695b6335698279d8eceed475038ecac
#
_entry.id   0695b6335698279d8eceed475038ecac
#
_cell.length_a   1.000
_cell.length_b   1.000
_cell.length_c   1.000
_cell.angle_alpha   90.00
_cell.angle_beta   90.00
_cell.angle_gamma   90.00
#
_symmetry.space_group_name_H-M   'P 1'
#
loop_
_entity.id
_entity.type
_entity.pdbx_description
1 polymer ?
#
loop_
_entity_poly.entity_id
_entity_poly.type
_entity_poly.pdbx_seq_one_letter_code
_entity_poly.pdbx_strand_id
1 'polypeptide(L)'
;MEKLEVIGAKKLKGVIKISGSKNSSLPILAATLLSNKNIKILNLPNVKDIQTMILLLQSLGSKIKINKKKKSLDINNSKNFKTFASYNLVKTMRAGILVLGPLLARFNRAKVSLPGGCAIGARPVDIHLKALSKLGVNYKISQGYIYARAPKGLKGNKIKFPRISVGATENLIIASSMAKGKTILQNCAIEPEIKDLINFLRKMGCNIKWTGKRTLTIIGTKKLKALNYKVMFDRIEAGTYMIASALTQGDLKIINIETKTLKTEIDILKKVGSIIKVKKTEIRILGSQKLKNIKISTDPYPGFPTDLQAQLMVLLCKANGRSEIKEKIFENRFMHASELNRMGAKIKILGNKAIIEGNINFLSLIHI
;
A
#
# COMPACT_ATOMS: atom_id res chain seq x y z
N MET A 1 -9.58 -21.49 17.39
CA MET A 1 -9.69 -20.45 16.34
C MET A 1 -9.88 -19.10 17.02
N GLU A 2 -9.10 -18.09 16.65
CA GLU A 2 -9.40 -16.71 17.07
C GLU A 2 -10.66 -16.26 16.37
N LYS A 3 -11.63 -15.70 17.10
CA LYS A 3 -12.85 -15.10 16.55
C LYS A 3 -12.97 -13.66 17.02
N LEU A 4 -13.60 -12.83 16.20
CA LEU A 4 -13.93 -11.45 16.51
C LEU A 4 -15.44 -11.35 16.70
N GLU A 5 -15.89 -10.93 17.89
CA GLU A 5 -17.29 -10.61 18.16
C GLU A 5 -17.49 -9.10 18.07
N VAL A 6 -18.47 -8.68 17.27
CA VAL A 6 -18.76 -7.26 17.06
C VAL A 6 -20.19 -6.97 17.49
N ILE A 7 -20.35 -6.13 18.52
CA ILE A 7 -21.64 -5.59 18.93
C ILE A 7 -21.90 -4.33 18.10
N GLY A 8 -22.82 -4.43 17.15
CA GLY A 8 -23.16 -3.37 16.20
C GLY A 8 -24.05 -2.27 16.75
N ALA A 9 -24.73 -1.55 15.83
CA ALA A 9 -25.77 -0.54 16.07
C ALA A 9 -25.36 0.72 16.86
N LYS A 10 -24.05 1.01 16.99
CA LYS A 10 -23.57 2.24 17.66
C LYS A 10 -23.17 3.31 16.65
N LYS A 11 -23.61 4.55 16.85
CA LYS A 11 -23.11 5.72 16.12
C LYS A 11 -21.68 6.00 16.54
N LEU A 12 -20.75 6.07 15.59
CA LEU A 12 -19.36 6.41 15.88
C LEU A 12 -19.24 7.91 16.20
N LYS A 13 -18.76 8.25 17.39
CA LYS A 13 -18.55 9.65 17.82
C LYS A 13 -17.18 9.80 18.47
N GLY A 14 -16.55 10.96 18.28
CA GLY A 14 -15.32 11.31 18.96
C GLY A 14 -14.17 11.71 18.04
N VAL A 15 -12.94 11.55 18.53
CA VAL A 15 -11.71 11.94 17.82
C VAL A 15 -10.85 10.72 17.59
N ILE A 16 -10.37 10.52 16.36
CA ILE A 16 -9.42 9.46 16.03
C ILE A 16 -8.15 10.05 15.41
N LYS A 17 -7.01 9.59 15.90
CA LYS A 17 -5.70 9.92 15.36
C LYS A 17 -5.22 8.79 14.46
N ILE A 18 -5.05 9.09 13.18
CA ILE A 18 -4.61 8.11 12.18
C ILE A 18 -3.17 7.68 12.43
N SER A 19 -2.93 6.38 12.31
CA SER A 19 -1.61 5.76 12.44
C SER A 19 -0.75 5.96 11.18
N GLY A 20 0.49 5.48 11.23
CA GLY A 20 1.35 5.47 10.05
C GLY A 20 0.89 4.50 8.99
N SER A 21 1.16 4.82 7.73
CA SER A 21 0.73 4.03 6.59
C SER A 21 1.48 2.68 6.52
N LYS A 22 0.72 1.59 6.47
CA LYS A 22 1.25 0.26 6.16
C LYS A 22 1.89 0.24 4.78
N ASN A 23 1.19 0.75 3.78
CA ASN A 23 1.62 0.70 2.38
C ASN A 23 2.85 1.58 2.10
N SER A 24 3.09 2.61 2.91
CA SER A 24 4.32 3.41 2.86
C SER A 24 5.45 2.78 3.68
N SER A 25 5.14 2.21 4.84
CA SER A 25 6.14 1.60 5.73
C SER A 25 6.87 0.43 5.08
N LEU A 26 6.17 -0.42 4.33
CA LEU A 26 6.75 -1.64 3.73
C LEU A 26 7.88 -1.34 2.73
N PRO A 27 7.70 -0.47 1.72
CA PRO A 27 8.80 -0.12 0.81
C PRO A 27 9.91 0.68 1.50
N ILE A 28 9.60 1.53 2.48
CA ILE A 28 10.61 2.27 3.27
C ILE A 28 11.46 1.28 4.08
N LEU A 29 10.86 0.30 4.74
CA LEU A 29 11.59 -0.75 5.47
C LEU A 29 12.48 -1.56 4.53
N ALA A 30 11.98 -1.96 3.35
CA ALA A 30 12.81 -2.62 2.35
C ALA A 30 13.98 -1.73 1.88
N ALA A 31 13.74 -0.43 1.67
CA ALA A 31 14.76 0.51 1.23
C ALA A 31 15.88 0.74 2.28
N THR A 32 15.63 0.47 3.57
CA THR A 32 16.70 0.55 4.60
C THR A 32 17.87 -0.39 4.29
N LEU A 33 17.62 -1.50 3.57
CA LEU A 33 18.64 -2.46 3.15
C LEU A 33 19.74 -1.85 2.27
N LEU A 34 19.49 -0.70 1.61
CA LEU A 34 20.49 -0.02 0.77
C LEU A 34 21.70 0.45 1.57
N SER A 35 21.56 0.74 2.87
CA SER A 35 22.61 1.37 3.68
C SER A 35 22.98 0.52 4.89
N ASN A 36 24.25 0.61 5.29
CA ASN A 36 24.77 0.09 6.57
C ASN A 36 24.74 1.12 7.71
N LYS A 37 24.24 2.32 7.45
CA LYS A 37 24.12 3.39 8.45
C LYS A 37 22.90 3.14 9.33
N ASN A 38 22.90 3.73 10.53
CA ASN A 38 21.75 3.68 11.43
C ASN A 38 20.57 4.45 10.86
N ILE A 39 19.41 3.82 10.83
CA ILE A 39 18.17 4.40 10.34
C ILE A 39 17.10 4.20 11.42
N LYS A 40 16.47 5.30 11.81
CA LYS A 40 15.33 5.27 12.72
C LYS A 40 14.05 5.58 11.98
N ILE A 41 13.10 4.66 12.04
CA ILE A 41 11.77 4.83 11.44
C ILE A 41 10.76 5.08 12.55
N LEU A 42 9.97 6.14 12.40
CA LEU A 42 8.95 6.59 13.34
C LEU A 42 7.56 6.45 12.75
N ASN A 43 6.53 6.42 13.59
CA ASN A 43 5.11 6.36 13.20
C ASN A 43 4.74 5.07 12.46
N LEU A 44 5.30 3.93 12.86
CA LEU A 44 4.97 2.64 12.27
C LEU A 44 3.64 2.12 12.81
N PRO A 45 2.76 1.55 11.95
CA PRO A 45 1.54 0.92 12.42
C PRO A 45 1.85 -0.45 13.03
N ASN A 46 1.04 -0.85 14.01
CA ASN A 46 1.15 -2.18 14.61
C ASN A 46 0.24 -3.18 13.87
N VAL A 47 0.72 -3.66 12.71
CA VAL A 47 -0.01 -4.63 11.88
C VAL A 47 0.90 -5.79 11.49
N LYS A 48 0.30 -6.95 11.18
CA LYS A 48 1.00 -8.20 10.92
C LYS A 48 2.03 -8.08 9.78
N ASP A 49 1.71 -7.36 8.70
CA ASP A 49 2.63 -7.16 7.56
C ASP A 49 3.93 -6.47 7.99
N ILE A 50 3.85 -5.47 8.91
CA ILE A 50 5.04 -4.79 9.43
C ILE A 50 5.87 -5.73 10.28
N GLN A 51 5.24 -6.56 11.11
CA GLN A 51 5.94 -7.56 11.91
C GLN A 51 6.64 -8.58 11.01
N THR A 52 5.96 -9.07 9.97
CA THR A 52 6.54 -9.99 8.97
C THR A 52 7.72 -9.35 8.22
N MET A 53 7.62 -8.07 7.82
CA MET A 53 8.72 -7.36 7.17
C MET A 53 9.92 -7.23 8.11
N ILE A 54 9.70 -6.93 9.40
CA ILE A 54 10.78 -6.88 10.41
C ILE A 54 11.48 -8.24 10.51
N LEU A 55 10.74 -9.33 10.61
CA LEU A 55 11.30 -10.68 10.65
C LEU A 55 12.09 -11.01 9.37
N LEU A 56 11.57 -10.59 8.20
CA LEU A 56 12.27 -10.77 6.93
C LEU A 56 13.60 -10.00 6.91
N LEU A 57 13.62 -8.74 7.34
CA LEU A 57 14.85 -7.94 7.42
C LEU A 57 15.85 -8.54 8.42
N GLN A 58 15.39 -9.02 9.57
CA GLN A 58 16.23 -9.71 10.56
C GLN A 58 16.83 -11.00 9.99
N SER A 59 16.04 -11.79 9.26
CA SER A 59 16.53 -13.02 8.59
C SER A 59 17.61 -12.74 7.55
N LEU A 60 17.57 -11.54 6.94
CA LEU A 60 18.60 -11.05 6.01
C LEU A 60 19.84 -10.49 6.71
N GLY A 61 19.82 -10.28 8.03
CA GLY A 61 20.96 -9.81 8.82
C GLY A 61 20.82 -8.41 9.40
N SER A 62 19.64 -7.76 9.26
CA SER A 62 19.39 -6.47 9.91
C SER A 62 19.30 -6.63 11.43
N LYS A 63 20.00 -5.78 12.17
CA LYS A 63 19.84 -5.63 13.63
C LYS A 63 18.74 -4.60 13.88
N ILE A 64 17.63 -5.02 14.47
CA ILE A 64 16.44 -4.17 14.66
C ILE A 64 16.07 -4.10 16.13
N LYS A 65 16.00 -2.87 16.68
CA LYS A 65 15.45 -2.60 18.01
C LYS A 65 14.07 -1.99 17.87
N ILE A 66 13.06 -2.59 18.51
CA ILE A 66 11.66 -2.16 18.44
C ILE A 66 11.33 -1.36 19.69
N ASN A 67 10.79 -0.16 19.53
CA ASN A 67 10.19 0.61 20.60
C ASN A 67 8.66 0.71 20.37
N LYS A 68 7.91 -0.19 21.00
CA LYS A 68 6.43 -0.27 20.84
C LYS A 68 5.75 1.02 21.34
N LYS A 69 6.17 1.59 22.49
CA LYS A 69 5.58 2.83 23.06
C LYS A 69 5.75 4.02 22.10
N LYS A 70 6.92 4.18 21.48
CA LYS A 70 7.21 5.25 20.52
C LYS A 70 6.82 4.91 19.08
N LYS A 71 6.25 3.73 18.82
CA LYS A 71 5.93 3.22 17.47
C LYS A 71 7.11 3.41 16.50
N SER A 72 8.31 2.98 16.90
CA SER A 72 9.54 3.22 16.17
C SER A 72 10.45 2.00 16.10
N LEU A 73 11.29 1.95 15.06
CA LEU A 73 12.35 0.98 14.85
C LEU A 73 13.68 1.70 14.70
N ASP A 74 14.71 1.18 15.35
CA ASP A 74 16.10 1.53 15.08
C ASP A 74 16.71 0.36 14.32
N ILE A 75 17.19 0.63 13.08
CA ILE A 75 17.65 -0.39 12.14
C ILE A 75 19.12 -0.15 11.83
N ASN A 76 19.93 -1.20 11.99
CA ASN A 76 21.33 -1.23 11.57
C ASN A 76 21.56 -2.45 10.70
N ASN A 77 22.02 -2.24 9.48
CA ASN A 77 22.31 -3.32 8.54
C ASN A 77 23.80 -3.70 8.61
N SER A 78 24.10 -4.82 9.25
CA SER A 78 25.45 -5.31 9.45
C SER A 78 26.19 -5.63 8.13
N LYS A 79 27.51 -5.90 8.21
CA LYS A 79 28.31 -6.29 7.04
C LYS A 79 27.96 -7.73 6.55
N ASN A 80 27.62 -8.63 7.45
CA ASN A 80 27.31 -10.04 7.15
C ASN A 80 25.82 -10.17 6.78
N PHE A 81 25.53 -9.94 5.51
CA PHE A 81 24.17 -9.96 4.99
C PHE A 81 23.90 -11.21 4.17
N LYS A 82 22.73 -11.83 4.41
CA LYS A 82 22.20 -12.91 3.58
C LYS A 82 21.40 -12.31 2.42
N THR A 83 21.60 -12.84 1.22
CA THR A 83 20.85 -12.44 0.02
C THR A 83 19.73 -13.39 -0.34
N PHE A 84 19.28 -14.19 0.65
CA PHE A 84 18.25 -15.21 0.54
C PHE A 84 17.03 -14.87 1.39
N ALA A 85 15.90 -14.58 0.76
CA ALA A 85 14.60 -14.39 1.39
C ALA A 85 13.75 -15.64 1.24
N SER A 86 13.49 -16.33 2.36
CA SER A 86 12.85 -17.64 2.39
C SER A 86 11.36 -17.60 2.08
N TYR A 87 10.83 -18.72 1.58
CA TYR A 87 9.42 -18.92 1.30
C TYR A 87 8.52 -18.65 2.50
N ASN A 88 8.90 -19.16 3.68
CA ASN A 88 8.07 -19.07 4.89
C ASN A 88 7.74 -17.63 5.30
N LEU A 89 8.61 -16.66 5.02
CA LEU A 89 8.39 -15.24 5.31
C LEU A 89 7.74 -14.51 4.13
N VAL A 90 8.16 -14.81 2.89
CA VAL A 90 7.67 -14.10 1.71
C VAL A 90 6.26 -14.54 1.31
N LYS A 91 5.89 -15.81 1.52
CA LYS A 91 4.56 -16.34 1.17
C LYS A 91 3.40 -15.63 1.86
N THR A 92 3.63 -15.14 3.08
CA THR A 92 2.57 -14.52 3.92
C THR A 92 2.38 -13.04 3.64
N MET A 93 3.33 -12.42 2.91
CA MET A 93 3.33 -10.98 2.65
C MET A 93 3.84 -10.68 1.25
N ARG A 94 2.94 -10.22 0.37
CA ARG A 94 3.31 -9.91 -1.01
C ARG A 94 4.43 -8.86 -1.14
N ALA A 95 4.47 -7.88 -0.22
CA ALA A 95 5.52 -6.86 -0.17
C ALA A 95 6.93 -7.44 0.09
N GLY A 96 7.05 -8.72 0.45
CA GLY A 96 8.34 -9.42 0.55
C GLY A 96 9.17 -9.36 -0.73
N ILE A 97 8.54 -9.22 -1.92
CA ILE A 97 9.24 -9.03 -3.20
C ILE A 97 10.04 -7.71 -3.24
N LEU A 98 9.71 -6.73 -2.42
CA LEU A 98 10.39 -5.43 -2.41
C LEU A 98 11.84 -5.50 -1.91
N VAL A 99 12.24 -6.59 -1.24
CA VAL A 99 13.66 -6.77 -0.86
C VAL A 99 14.55 -7.10 -2.06
N LEU A 100 13.96 -7.50 -3.21
CA LEU A 100 14.71 -7.84 -4.42
C LEU A 100 15.54 -6.66 -4.94
N GLY A 101 14.93 -5.47 -5.05
CA GLY A 101 15.60 -4.25 -5.52
C GLY A 101 16.82 -3.87 -4.69
N PRO A 102 16.69 -3.67 -3.38
CA PRO A 102 17.83 -3.28 -2.55
C PRO A 102 18.89 -4.37 -2.42
N LEU A 103 18.53 -5.66 -2.42
CA LEU A 103 19.53 -6.74 -2.42
C LEU A 103 20.37 -6.73 -3.70
N LEU A 104 19.73 -6.55 -4.86
CA LEU A 104 20.46 -6.40 -6.14
C LEU A 104 21.31 -5.14 -6.19
N ALA A 105 20.78 -4.02 -5.70
CA ALA A 105 21.50 -2.74 -5.70
C ALA A 105 22.74 -2.75 -4.82
N ARG A 106 22.71 -3.44 -3.67
CA ARG A 106 23.80 -3.47 -2.71
C ARG A 106 24.76 -4.66 -2.90
N PHE A 107 24.22 -5.84 -3.26
CA PHE A 107 24.98 -7.09 -3.27
C PHE A 107 25.10 -7.73 -4.66
N ASN A 108 24.51 -7.15 -5.70
CA ASN A 108 24.50 -7.64 -7.06
C ASN A 108 23.89 -9.06 -7.23
N ARG A 109 23.29 -9.61 -6.20
CA ARG A 109 22.65 -10.93 -6.21
C ARG A 109 21.50 -10.97 -5.19
N ALA A 110 20.48 -11.76 -5.51
CA ALA A 110 19.37 -12.04 -4.61
C ALA A 110 18.73 -13.39 -4.98
N LYS A 111 18.34 -14.16 -3.95
CA LYS A 111 17.43 -15.30 -4.07
C LYS A 111 16.20 -14.97 -3.24
N VAL A 112 15.06 -14.72 -3.89
CA VAL A 112 13.82 -14.31 -3.22
C VAL A 112 12.73 -15.28 -3.62
N SER A 113 11.98 -15.81 -2.65
CA SER A 113 10.80 -16.61 -2.96
C SER A 113 9.78 -15.79 -3.76
N LEU A 114 9.07 -16.46 -4.66
CA LEU A 114 7.85 -15.87 -5.20
C LEU A 114 6.89 -15.57 -4.05
N PRO A 115 6.20 -14.43 -4.08
CA PRO A 115 5.18 -14.14 -3.08
C PRO A 115 4.03 -15.13 -3.21
N GLY A 116 3.44 -15.53 -2.10
CA GLY A 116 2.28 -16.40 -2.09
C GLY A 116 1.11 -15.85 -2.90
N GLY A 117 0.20 -16.70 -3.30
CA GLY A 117 -1.02 -16.32 -3.99
C GLY A 117 -1.82 -15.30 -3.19
N CYS A 118 -2.52 -14.40 -3.88
CA CYS A 118 -3.43 -13.45 -3.27
C CYS A 118 -4.84 -13.72 -3.78
N ALA A 119 -5.79 -13.85 -2.87
CA ALA A 119 -7.19 -14.13 -3.19
C ALA A 119 -7.82 -13.09 -4.13
N ILE A 120 -7.33 -11.84 -4.10
CA ILE A 120 -7.88 -10.73 -4.88
C ILE A 120 -7.43 -10.69 -6.35
N GLY A 121 -6.61 -11.64 -6.82
CA GLY A 121 -6.22 -11.77 -8.23
C GLY A 121 -4.75 -12.11 -8.47
N ALA A 122 -4.44 -12.46 -9.71
CA ALA A 122 -3.09 -12.70 -10.18
C ALA A 122 -2.28 -11.40 -10.14
N ARG A 123 -1.18 -11.41 -9.40
CA ARG A 123 -0.26 -10.27 -9.30
C ARG A 123 1.13 -10.73 -9.71
N PRO A 124 1.34 -11.01 -11.01
CA PRO A 124 2.61 -11.51 -11.49
C PRO A 124 3.74 -10.53 -11.17
N VAL A 125 4.91 -11.07 -10.85
CA VAL A 125 6.12 -10.27 -10.57
C VAL A 125 6.89 -9.92 -11.85
N ASP A 126 6.32 -10.25 -13.02
CA ASP A 126 6.92 -10.09 -14.34
C ASP A 126 7.32 -8.64 -14.63
N ILE A 127 6.48 -7.65 -14.24
CA ILE A 127 6.79 -6.23 -14.41
C ILE A 127 8.04 -5.85 -13.62
N HIS A 128 8.19 -6.36 -12.39
CA HIS A 128 9.40 -6.13 -11.58
C HIS A 128 10.63 -6.70 -12.28
N LEU A 129 10.56 -7.97 -12.69
CA LEU A 129 11.69 -8.70 -13.26
C LEU A 129 12.10 -8.15 -14.63
N LYS A 130 11.13 -7.91 -15.54
CA LYS A 130 11.37 -7.28 -16.85
C LYS A 130 11.95 -5.87 -16.71
N ALA A 131 11.55 -5.10 -15.72
CA ALA A 131 12.10 -3.78 -15.49
C ALA A 131 13.51 -3.84 -14.87
N LEU A 132 13.76 -4.75 -13.93
CA LEU A 132 15.09 -4.98 -13.34
C LEU A 132 16.08 -5.50 -14.39
N SER A 133 15.67 -6.35 -15.36
CA SER A 133 16.55 -6.81 -16.43
C SER A 133 17.07 -5.66 -17.30
N LYS A 134 16.27 -4.60 -17.48
CA LYS A 134 16.73 -3.38 -18.17
C LYS A 134 17.80 -2.59 -17.40
N LEU A 135 17.97 -2.85 -16.09
CA LEU A 135 19.08 -2.34 -15.29
C LEU A 135 20.32 -3.27 -15.32
N GLY A 136 20.29 -4.36 -16.11
CA GLY A 136 21.39 -5.32 -16.23
C GLY A 136 21.27 -6.52 -15.30
N VAL A 137 20.08 -6.84 -14.81
CA VAL A 137 19.80 -8.02 -14.01
C VAL A 137 19.48 -9.21 -14.89
N ASN A 138 20.23 -10.31 -14.71
CA ASN A 138 19.89 -11.64 -15.21
C ASN A 138 19.07 -12.37 -14.12
N TYR A 139 17.97 -12.99 -14.51
CA TYR A 139 17.15 -13.75 -13.56
C TYR A 139 16.66 -15.07 -14.16
N LYS A 140 16.40 -16.02 -13.27
CA LYS A 140 15.64 -17.24 -13.57
C LYS A 140 14.66 -17.52 -12.44
N ILE A 141 13.54 -18.12 -12.77
CA ILE A 141 12.57 -18.62 -11.79
C ILE A 141 12.70 -20.14 -11.77
N SER A 142 12.95 -20.70 -10.60
CA SER A 142 13.07 -22.13 -10.43
C SER A 142 12.63 -22.51 -9.02
N GLN A 143 11.86 -23.59 -8.88
CA GLN A 143 11.39 -24.13 -7.59
C GLN A 143 10.73 -23.08 -6.68
N GLY A 144 9.90 -22.17 -7.25
CA GLY A 144 9.24 -21.13 -6.50
C GLY A 144 10.13 -19.95 -6.06
N TYR A 145 11.40 -19.88 -6.54
CA TYR A 145 12.34 -18.81 -6.22
C TYR A 145 12.77 -18.03 -7.47
N ILE A 146 12.96 -16.74 -7.27
CA ILE A 146 13.63 -15.83 -8.20
C ILE A 146 15.12 -15.84 -7.84
N TYR A 147 15.95 -16.33 -8.76
CA TYR A 147 17.40 -16.23 -8.70
C TYR A 147 17.81 -15.05 -9.59
N ALA A 148 18.31 -13.98 -9.01
CA ALA A 148 18.65 -12.76 -9.72
C ALA A 148 20.09 -12.34 -9.45
N ARG A 149 20.81 -11.92 -10.51
CA ARG A 149 22.21 -11.44 -10.44
C ARG A 149 22.40 -10.26 -11.37
N ALA A 150 23.23 -9.31 -10.94
CA ALA A 150 23.70 -8.19 -11.75
C ALA A 150 25.23 -8.25 -11.85
N PRO A 151 25.83 -9.08 -12.74
CA PRO A 151 27.28 -9.36 -12.74
C PRO A 151 28.15 -8.12 -12.88
N LYS A 152 27.66 -7.12 -13.62
CA LYS A 152 28.36 -5.83 -13.87
C LYS A 152 27.79 -4.70 -13.00
N GLY A 153 27.04 -5.03 -11.91
CA GLY A 153 26.26 -4.09 -11.12
C GLY A 153 25.06 -3.52 -11.88
N LEU A 154 24.19 -2.79 -11.17
CA LEU A 154 23.05 -2.13 -11.80
C LEU A 154 23.50 -0.91 -12.59
N LYS A 155 22.99 -0.76 -13.82
CA LYS A 155 23.26 0.37 -14.72
C LYS A 155 21.94 1.11 -15.00
N GLY A 156 22.00 2.43 -14.90
CA GLY A 156 20.86 3.29 -15.23
C GLY A 156 20.40 3.11 -16.68
N ASN A 157 19.08 3.17 -16.89
CA ASN A 157 18.47 3.00 -18.21
C ASN A 157 17.13 3.74 -18.28
N LYS A 158 16.58 3.93 -19.47
CA LYS A 158 15.22 4.41 -19.71
C LYS A 158 14.25 3.22 -19.72
N ILE A 159 13.31 3.22 -18.76
CA ILE A 159 12.38 2.10 -18.53
C ILE A 159 10.95 2.65 -18.53
N LYS A 160 10.09 2.12 -19.40
CA LYS A 160 8.65 2.40 -19.41
C LYS A 160 7.89 1.18 -18.90
N PHE A 161 7.10 1.36 -17.84
CA PHE A 161 6.22 0.30 -17.36
C PHE A 161 5.05 0.08 -18.33
N PRO A 162 4.70 -1.18 -18.68
CA PRO A 162 3.59 -1.47 -19.59
C PRO A 162 2.24 -1.04 -19.02
N ARG A 163 2.09 -1.12 -17.71
CA ARG A 163 0.95 -0.62 -16.94
C ARG A 163 1.43 -0.02 -15.64
N ILE A 164 0.58 0.82 -15.02
CA ILE A 164 0.88 1.41 -13.71
C ILE A 164 0.91 0.28 -12.67
N SER A 165 2.02 0.18 -11.94
CA SER A 165 2.21 -0.80 -10.87
C SER A 165 2.92 -0.14 -9.70
N VAL A 166 2.25 -0.08 -8.55
CA VAL A 166 2.82 0.50 -7.32
C VAL A 166 4.08 -0.27 -6.92
N GLY A 167 3.98 -1.58 -6.70
CA GLY A 167 5.11 -2.39 -6.24
C GLY A 167 6.29 -2.41 -7.22
N ALA A 168 6.05 -2.45 -8.54
CA ALA A 168 7.14 -2.38 -9.52
C ALA A 168 7.81 -0.99 -9.50
N THR A 169 7.03 0.08 -9.37
CA THR A 169 7.56 1.45 -9.22
C THR A 169 8.44 1.56 -7.97
N GLU A 170 7.98 1.07 -6.82
CA GLU A 170 8.74 1.04 -5.56
C GLU A 170 10.06 0.30 -5.70
N ASN A 171 9.99 -0.93 -6.22
CA ASN A 171 11.17 -1.80 -6.36
C ASN A 171 12.22 -1.19 -7.29
N LEU A 172 11.79 -0.60 -8.41
CA LEU A 172 12.68 0.05 -9.37
C LEU A 172 13.26 1.37 -8.83
N ILE A 173 12.49 2.17 -8.09
CA ILE A 173 13.00 3.37 -7.41
C ILE A 173 14.12 2.97 -6.45
N ILE A 174 13.90 1.95 -5.62
CA ILE A 174 14.89 1.48 -4.64
C ILE A 174 16.14 0.95 -5.36
N ALA A 175 15.97 0.09 -6.36
CA ALA A 175 17.09 -0.48 -7.12
C ALA A 175 17.91 0.61 -7.84
N SER A 176 17.23 1.54 -8.51
CA SER A 176 17.86 2.61 -9.29
C SER A 176 18.59 3.63 -8.41
N SER A 177 18.26 3.73 -7.12
CA SER A 177 18.92 4.66 -6.19
C SER A 177 20.42 4.40 -6.01
N MET A 178 20.90 3.20 -6.34
CA MET A 178 22.34 2.85 -6.32
C MET A 178 22.87 2.41 -7.70
N ALA A 179 22.06 2.43 -8.76
CA ALA A 179 22.50 2.06 -10.11
C ALA A 179 23.53 3.07 -10.66
N LYS A 180 24.53 2.60 -11.39
CA LYS A 180 25.53 3.49 -12.03
C LYS A 180 24.87 4.34 -13.13
N GLY A 181 24.98 5.65 -13.02
CA GLY A 181 24.47 6.59 -14.01
C GLY A 181 23.02 7.01 -13.77
N LYS A 182 22.33 7.41 -14.84
CA LYS A 182 20.97 7.99 -14.83
C LYS A 182 19.93 6.94 -15.20
N THR A 183 18.88 6.80 -14.39
CA THR A 183 17.69 6.01 -14.69
C THR A 183 16.50 6.92 -14.93
N ILE A 184 15.72 6.64 -15.97
CA ILE A 184 14.45 7.31 -16.27
C ILE A 184 13.34 6.24 -16.20
N LEU A 185 12.44 6.38 -15.24
CA LEU A 185 11.27 5.51 -15.11
C LEU A 185 10.03 6.24 -15.63
N GLN A 186 9.32 5.65 -16.58
CA GLN A 186 8.12 6.20 -17.19
C GLN A 186 6.89 5.34 -16.85
N ASN A 187 5.71 5.97 -16.86
CA ASN A 187 4.44 5.36 -16.47
C ASN A 187 4.43 4.85 -15.02
N CYS A 188 5.08 5.59 -14.12
CA CYS A 188 5.17 5.28 -12.70
C CYS A 188 3.82 5.45 -11.99
N ALA A 189 3.64 4.70 -10.92
CA ALA A 189 2.66 4.99 -9.89
C ALA A 189 2.99 6.34 -9.21
N ILE A 190 1.96 7.09 -8.82
CA ILE A 190 2.11 8.43 -8.20
C ILE A 190 1.37 8.56 -6.88
N GLU A 191 1.01 7.43 -6.30
CA GLU A 191 0.37 7.33 -4.99
C GLU A 191 1.17 8.13 -3.94
N PRO A 192 0.51 8.69 -2.91
CA PRO A 192 1.18 9.40 -1.82
C PRO A 192 2.31 8.58 -1.18
N GLU A 193 2.15 7.26 -1.09
CA GLU A 193 3.13 6.31 -0.56
C GLU A 193 4.41 6.26 -1.40
N ILE A 194 4.29 6.40 -2.73
CA ILE A 194 5.47 6.52 -3.62
C ILE A 194 6.23 7.83 -3.34
N LYS A 195 5.49 8.92 -3.11
CA LYS A 195 6.11 10.21 -2.75
C LYS A 195 6.82 10.12 -1.41
N ASP A 196 6.25 9.40 -0.46
CA ASP A 196 6.85 9.19 0.87
C ASP A 196 8.14 8.37 0.77
N LEU A 197 8.15 7.28 -0.02
CA LEU A 197 9.37 6.51 -0.33
C LEU A 197 10.45 7.39 -0.99
N ILE A 198 10.09 8.23 -1.95
CA ILE A 198 11.03 9.15 -2.61
C ILE A 198 11.59 10.15 -1.60
N ASN A 199 10.77 10.70 -0.71
CA ASN A 199 11.20 11.62 0.34
C ASN A 199 12.17 10.95 1.32
N PHE A 200 11.90 9.70 1.71
CA PHE A 200 12.81 8.90 2.51
C PHE A 200 14.17 8.73 1.82
N LEU A 201 14.17 8.28 0.57
CA LEU A 201 15.41 8.07 -0.21
C LEU A 201 16.17 9.37 -0.45
N ARG A 202 15.48 10.49 -0.71
CA ARG A 202 16.13 11.82 -0.82
C ARG A 202 16.82 12.22 0.48
N LYS A 203 16.19 11.99 1.63
CA LYS A 203 16.82 12.23 2.94
C LYS A 203 18.00 11.32 3.19
N MET A 204 18.00 10.10 2.62
CA MET A 204 19.19 9.23 2.60
C MET A 204 20.31 9.75 1.68
N GLY A 205 20.08 10.77 0.86
CA GLY A 205 21.05 11.34 -0.06
C GLY A 205 20.87 10.97 -1.53
N CYS A 206 19.78 10.26 -1.89
CA CYS A 206 19.48 9.89 -3.28
C CYS A 206 18.98 11.10 -4.08
N ASN A 207 19.41 11.22 -5.33
CA ASN A 207 18.94 12.26 -6.24
C ASN A 207 17.81 11.70 -7.12
N ILE A 208 16.58 12.00 -6.72
CA ILE A 208 15.35 11.53 -7.39
C ILE A 208 14.47 12.74 -7.68
N LYS A 209 14.05 12.93 -8.92
CA LYS A 209 13.17 14.06 -9.33
C LYS A 209 12.04 13.58 -10.22
N TRP A 210 10.85 14.11 -10.02
CA TRP A 210 9.78 14.04 -11.00
C TRP A 210 10.12 14.96 -12.18
N THR A 211 10.23 14.40 -13.38
CA THR A 211 10.52 15.13 -14.63
C THR A 211 9.35 15.13 -15.60
N GLY A 212 8.22 14.58 -15.18
CA GLY A 212 6.94 14.58 -15.87
C GLY A 212 5.85 14.00 -14.96
N LYS A 213 4.60 14.05 -15.39
CA LYS A 213 3.43 13.64 -14.57
C LYS A 213 3.57 12.23 -13.97
N ARG A 214 4.14 11.27 -14.71
CA ARG A 214 4.41 9.90 -14.28
C ARG A 214 5.83 9.46 -14.67
N THR A 215 6.77 10.40 -14.71
CA THR A 215 8.16 10.15 -15.10
C THR A 215 9.09 10.58 -13.98
N LEU A 216 9.95 9.66 -13.55
CA LEU A 216 10.99 9.88 -12.55
C LEU A 216 12.37 9.84 -13.21
N THR A 217 13.23 10.74 -12.83
CA THR A 217 14.67 10.68 -13.11
C THR A 217 15.40 10.43 -11.80
N ILE A 218 16.27 9.42 -11.79
CA ILE A 218 17.05 8.97 -10.64
C ILE A 218 18.51 8.93 -11.04
N ILE A 219 19.35 9.59 -10.28
CA ILE A 219 20.82 9.48 -10.39
C ILE A 219 21.30 8.67 -9.21
N GLY A 220 21.85 7.49 -9.48
CA GLY A 220 22.28 6.56 -8.44
C GLY A 220 23.47 7.09 -7.64
N THR A 221 23.53 6.71 -6.35
CA THR A 221 24.59 7.10 -5.43
C THR A 221 24.97 5.95 -4.51
N LYS A 222 26.25 5.89 -4.11
CA LYS A 222 26.72 4.99 -3.03
C LYS A 222 26.88 5.72 -1.69
N LYS A 223 26.73 7.05 -1.68
CA LYS A 223 26.92 7.90 -0.49
C LYS A 223 25.59 8.07 0.24
N LEU A 224 25.17 7.05 1.01
CA LEU A 224 23.93 7.08 1.78
C LEU A 224 24.18 7.52 3.22
N LYS A 225 23.25 8.31 3.77
CA LYS A 225 23.31 8.91 5.11
C LYS A 225 22.45 8.14 6.11
N ALA A 226 22.83 8.22 7.38
CA ALA A 226 21.93 7.86 8.49
C ALA A 226 20.81 8.90 8.61
N LEU A 227 19.64 8.49 9.04
CA LEU A 227 18.53 9.43 9.25
C LEU A 227 17.47 8.92 10.22
N ASN A 228 16.70 9.87 10.75
CA ASN A 228 15.42 9.62 11.38
C ASN A 228 14.30 9.99 10.40
N TYR A 229 13.34 9.09 10.20
CA TYR A 229 12.24 9.29 9.27
C TYR A 229 10.90 8.96 9.89
N LYS A 230 9.93 9.86 9.76
CA LYS A 230 8.55 9.64 10.18
C LYS A 230 7.73 9.28 8.93
N VAL A 231 7.20 8.07 8.92
CA VAL A 231 6.30 7.57 7.86
C VAL A 231 5.02 8.40 7.83
N MET A 232 4.48 8.65 6.64
CA MET A 232 3.22 9.36 6.46
C MET A 232 2.05 8.64 7.15
N PHE A 233 0.95 9.34 7.36
CA PHE A 233 -0.31 8.75 7.86
C PHE A 233 -0.91 7.75 6.86
N ASP A 234 -1.74 6.83 7.35
CA ASP A 234 -2.43 5.85 6.51
C ASP A 234 -3.74 6.43 5.95
N ARG A 235 -3.74 6.74 4.64
CA ARG A 235 -4.93 7.27 3.96
C ARG A 235 -6.06 6.24 3.83
N ILE A 236 -5.72 4.94 3.83
CA ILE A 236 -6.73 3.87 3.75
C ILE A 236 -7.41 3.72 5.12
N GLU A 237 -6.66 3.78 6.21
CA GLU A 237 -7.23 3.85 7.56
C GLU A 237 -8.15 5.08 7.71
N ALA A 238 -7.68 6.26 7.28
CA ALA A 238 -8.49 7.49 7.30
C ALA A 238 -9.79 7.34 6.50
N GLY A 239 -9.70 6.84 5.25
CA GLY A 239 -10.85 6.59 4.39
C GLY A 239 -11.82 5.56 4.98
N THR A 240 -11.31 4.50 5.62
CA THR A 240 -12.13 3.49 6.30
C THR A 240 -12.95 4.11 7.44
N TYR A 241 -12.32 4.95 8.29
CA TYR A 241 -13.05 5.66 9.35
C TYR A 241 -14.04 6.71 8.82
N MET A 242 -13.72 7.36 7.71
CA MET A 242 -14.66 8.27 7.04
C MET A 242 -15.90 7.51 6.58
N ILE A 243 -15.73 6.37 5.91
CA ILE A 243 -16.84 5.53 5.44
C ILE A 243 -17.62 4.95 6.63
N ALA A 244 -16.95 4.49 7.68
CA ALA A 244 -17.60 3.98 8.88
C ALA A 244 -18.45 5.04 9.59
N SER A 245 -17.96 6.30 9.68
CA SER A 245 -18.74 7.41 10.22
C SER A 245 -19.99 7.70 9.37
N ALA A 246 -19.85 7.70 8.04
CA ALA A 246 -20.95 7.88 7.11
C ALA A 246 -22.02 6.78 7.28
N LEU A 247 -21.58 5.52 7.35
CA LEU A 247 -22.43 4.33 7.49
C LEU A 247 -23.23 4.31 8.80
N THR A 248 -22.58 4.68 9.91
CA THR A 248 -23.18 4.63 11.26
C THR A 248 -23.90 5.93 11.65
N GLN A 249 -24.06 6.88 10.74
CA GLN A 249 -24.61 8.21 11.00
C GLN A 249 -23.85 8.90 12.17
N GLY A 250 -22.55 8.69 12.20
CA GLY A 250 -21.65 9.14 13.26
C GLY A 250 -21.24 10.61 13.16
N ASP A 251 -20.40 11.04 14.09
CA ASP A 251 -19.72 12.33 14.11
C ASP A 251 -18.27 12.10 14.54
N LEU A 252 -17.38 11.92 13.56
CA LEU A 252 -15.96 11.68 13.79
C LEU A 252 -15.10 12.86 13.39
N LYS A 253 -14.18 13.23 14.26
CA LYS A 253 -13.04 14.10 13.96
C LYS A 253 -11.81 13.23 13.74
N ILE A 254 -11.26 13.27 12.52
CA ILE A 254 -10.09 12.50 12.10
C ILE A 254 -8.91 13.46 12.03
N ILE A 255 -7.85 13.18 12.78
CA ILE A 255 -6.66 14.04 12.91
C ILE A 255 -5.37 13.32 12.51
N ASN A 256 -4.27 14.07 12.39
CA ASN A 256 -2.95 13.58 11.95
C ASN A 256 -2.97 13.08 10.50
N ILE A 257 -3.62 13.84 9.62
CA ILE A 257 -3.75 13.54 8.19
C ILE A 257 -3.31 14.73 7.34
N GLU A 258 -3.07 14.50 6.06
CA GLU A 258 -2.88 15.54 5.04
C GLU A 258 -4.07 15.47 4.07
N THR A 259 -5.06 16.33 4.24
CA THR A 259 -6.38 16.21 3.61
C THR A 259 -6.37 16.31 2.09
N LYS A 260 -5.37 17.00 1.51
CA LYS A 260 -5.23 17.06 0.04
C LYS A 260 -4.95 15.69 -0.61
N THR A 261 -4.40 14.71 0.14
CA THR A 261 -4.18 13.36 -0.38
C THR A 261 -5.44 12.49 -0.35
N LEU A 262 -6.51 12.97 0.30
CA LEU A 262 -7.81 12.31 0.47
C LEU A 262 -8.92 12.99 -0.38
N LYS A 263 -8.55 13.82 -1.34
CA LYS A 263 -9.52 14.62 -2.10
C LYS A 263 -10.60 13.75 -2.75
N THR A 264 -10.21 12.67 -3.40
CA THR A 264 -11.15 11.77 -4.10
C THR A 264 -12.12 11.10 -3.14
N GLU A 265 -11.63 10.60 -2.00
CA GLU A 265 -12.43 9.98 -0.95
C GLU A 265 -13.45 10.99 -0.35
N ILE A 266 -12.98 12.22 -0.09
CA ILE A 266 -13.83 13.31 0.40
C ILE A 266 -14.94 13.65 -0.61
N ASP A 267 -14.58 13.82 -1.89
CA ASP A 267 -15.52 14.19 -2.94
C ASP A 267 -16.60 13.12 -3.16
N ILE A 268 -16.19 11.85 -3.09
CA ILE A 268 -17.12 10.70 -3.21
C ILE A 268 -18.08 10.63 -2.03
N LEU A 269 -17.59 10.75 -0.80
CA LEU A 269 -18.44 10.71 0.38
C LEU A 269 -19.40 11.88 0.45
N LYS A 270 -19.00 13.08 -0.02
CA LYS A 270 -19.92 14.22 -0.20
C LYS A 270 -21.02 13.91 -1.22
N LYS A 271 -20.67 13.28 -2.37
CA LYS A 271 -21.65 12.85 -3.38
C LYS A 271 -22.65 11.83 -2.82
N VAL A 272 -22.19 10.91 -1.96
CA VAL A 272 -23.05 9.96 -1.26
C VAL A 272 -23.94 10.63 -0.22
N GLY A 273 -23.67 11.88 0.18
CA GLY A 273 -24.52 12.66 1.08
C GLY A 273 -23.91 12.98 2.44
N SER A 274 -22.65 12.59 2.70
CA SER A 274 -21.99 12.93 3.97
C SER A 274 -21.63 14.41 4.05
N ILE A 275 -21.78 15.02 5.23
CA ILE A 275 -21.35 16.39 5.51
C ILE A 275 -19.91 16.35 6.00
N ILE A 276 -18.98 16.94 5.25
CA ILE A 276 -17.56 16.88 5.55
C ILE A 276 -16.97 18.28 5.66
N LYS A 277 -16.47 18.62 6.85
CA LYS A 277 -15.69 19.84 7.11
C LYS A 277 -14.20 19.49 7.04
N VAL A 278 -13.46 20.20 6.19
CA VAL A 278 -12.05 19.91 5.86
C VAL A 278 -11.17 21.04 6.33
N LYS A 279 -10.12 20.74 7.13
CA LYS A 279 -8.98 21.60 7.41
C LYS A 279 -7.71 20.94 6.89
N LYS A 280 -6.57 21.61 6.92
CA LYS A 280 -5.31 21.12 6.38
C LYS A 280 -4.88 19.73 6.93
N THR A 281 -5.08 19.52 8.22
CA THR A 281 -4.58 18.32 8.95
C THR A 281 -5.67 17.54 9.67
N GLU A 282 -6.94 17.91 9.48
CA GLU A 282 -8.08 17.25 10.11
C GLU A 282 -9.33 17.27 9.22
N ILE A 283 -10.19 16.29 9.41
CA ILE A 283 -11.52 16.20 8.81
C ILE A 283 -12.51 15.93 9.92
N ARG A 284 -13.66 16.62 9.91
CA ARG A 284 -14.85 16.21 10.66
C ARG A 284 -15.89 15.74 9.69
N ILE A 285 -16.35 14.49 9.84
CA ILE A 285 -17.38 13.88 9.04
C ILE A 285 -18.62 13.60 9.88
N LEU A 286 -19.76 14.05 9.37
CA LEU A 286 -21.08 13.80 9.89
C LEU A 286 -21.82 12.89 8.92
N GLY A 287 -22.29 11.75 9.41
CA GLY A 287 -23.10 10.84 8.61
C GLY A 287 -24.49 11.44 8.36
N SER A 288 -25.01 11.22 7.16
CA SER A 288 -26.36 11.62 6.76
C SER A 288 -27.34 10.47 6.87
N GLN A 289 -28.59 10.77 7.21
CA GLN A 289 -29.68 9.80 7.13
C GLN A 289 -30.10 9.49 5.69
N LYS A 290 -29.87 10.41 4.76
CA LYS A 290 -30.22 10.29 3.34
C LYS A 290 -28.95 10.05 2.51
N LEU A 291 -28.55 8.79 2.39
CA LEU A 291 -27.45 8.40 1.52
C LEU A 291 -27.95 8.24 0.08
N LYS A 292 -27.18 8.76 -0.87
CA LYS A 292 -27.48 8.75 -2.32
C LYS A 292 -26.69 7.65 -3.00
N ASN A 293 -27.29 7.01 -3.98
CA ASN A 293 -26.63 6.06 -4.87
C ASN A 293 -25.61 6.76 -5.78
N ILE A 294 -24.58 6.05 -6.16
CA ILE A 294 -23.54 6.53 -7.08
C ILE A 294 -23.06 5.43 -8.03
N LYS A 295 -22.49 5.87 -9.17
CA LYS A 295 -21.66 5.02 -10.02
C LYS A 295 -20.22 5.44 -9.89
N ILE A 296 -19.31 4.47 -9.64
CA ILE A 296 -17.89 4.74 -9.39
C ILE A 296 -17.00 3.65 -9.97
N SER A 297 -15.75 3.99 -10.30
CA SER A 297 -14.71 3.02 -10.61
C SER A 297 -13.50 3.17 -9.69
N THR A 298 -12.84 2.04 -9.39
CA THR A 298 -11.50 2.06 -8.81
C THR A 298 -10.48 2.39 -9.90
N ASP A 299 -9.55 3.27 -9.60
CA ASP A 299 -8.51 3.69 -10.54
C ASP A 299 -7.20 3.98 -9.80
N PRO A 300 -6.02 3.92 -10.48
CA PRO A 300 -4.77 4.39 -9.91
C PRO A 300 -4.88 5.84 -9.43
N TYR A 301 -4.15 6.17 -8.36
CA TYR A 301 -4.16 7.52 -7.81
C TYR A 301 -3.94 8.61 -8.90
N PRO A 302 -4.73 9.70 -8.89
CA PRO A 302 -5.66 10.16 -7.85
C PRO A 302 -7.09 9.60 -7.94
N GLY A 303 -7.34 8.49 -8.65
CA GLY A 303 -8.64 7.82 -8.65
C GLY A 303 -8.99 7.20 -7.30
N PHE A 304 -10.21 6.62 -7.20
CA PHE A 304 -10.67 5.98 -5.98
C PHE A 304 -9.87 4.70 -5.70
N PRO A 305 -9.29 4.54 -4.50
CA PRO A 305 -8.43 3.41 -4.20
C PRO A 305 -9.22 2.11 -4.07
N THR A 306 -8.74 1.06 -4.71
CA THR A 306 -9.32 -0.28 -4.62
C THR A 306 -9.32 -0.83 -3.19
N ASP A 307 -8.44 -0.35 -2.31
CA ASP A 307 -8.38 -0.74 -0.90
C ASP A 307 -9.55 -0.21 -0.06
N LEU A 308 -10.33 0.75 -0.57
CA LEU A 308 -11.55 1.27 0.04
C LEU A 308 -12.83 0.77 -0.63
N GLN A 309 -12.70 -0.06 -1.66
CA GLN A 309 -13.82 -0.54 -2.46
C GLN A 309 -14.84 -1.35 -1.64
N ALA A 310 -14.37 -2.26 -0.78
CA ALA A 310 -15.23 -3.10 0.05
C ALA A 310 -16.02 -2.27 1.08
N GLN A 311 -15.35 -1.33 1.75
CA GLN A 311 -15.97 -0.44 2.73
C GLN A 311 -17.04 0.44 2.08
N LEU A 312 -16.73 0.99 0.89
CA LEU A 312 -17.69 1.80 0.13
C LEU A 312 -18.90 0.95 -0.31
N MET A 313 -18.68 -0.31 -0.70
CA MET A 313 -19.77 -1.22 -1.07
C MET A 313 -20.78 -1.40 0.07
N VAL A 314 -20.30 -1.58 1.30
CA VAL A 314 -21.17 -1.68 2.50
C VAL A 314 -21.96 -0.38 2.70
N LEU A 315 -21.35 0.79 2.54
CA LEU A 315 -22.06 2.08 2.63
C LEU A 315 -23.15 2.19 1.56
N LEU A 316 -22.87 1.77 0.33
CA LEU A 316 -23.83 1.85 -0.77
C LEU A 316 -25.01 0.88 -0.63
N CYS A 317 -24.89 -0.21 0.13
CA CYS A 317 -26.03 -1.04 0.51
C CYS A 317 -27.06 -0.27 1.36
N LYS A 318 -26.66 0.81 2.05
CA LYS A 318 -27.56 1.68 2.82
C LYS A 318 -28.04 2.89 2.02
N ALA A 319 -27.50 3.13 0.83
CA ALA A 319 -27.87 4.27 -0.01
C ALA A 319 -29.25 4.07 -0.63
N ASN A 320 -29.96 5.18 -0.93
CA ASN A 320 -31.24 5.10 -1.62
C ASN A 320 -31.03 4.85 -3.12
N GLY A 321 -31.65 3.77 -3.64
CA GLY A 321 -31.58 3.38 -5.06
C GLY A 321 -30.37 2.51 -5.39
N ARG A 322 -30.13 2.32 -6.70
CA ARG A 322 -29.15 1.40 -7.25
C ARG A 322 -27.80 2.04 -7.49
N SER A 323 -26.75 1.46 -6.95
CA SER A 323 -25.35 1.88 -7.13
C SER A 323 -24.56 0.90 -8.02
N GLU A 324 -23.44 1.38 -8.60
CA GLU A 324 -22.53 0.56 -9.39
C GLU A 324 -21.08 0.82 -8.97
N ILE A 325 -20.30 -0.24 -8.72
CA ILE A 325 -18.85 -0.17 -8.54
C ILE A 325 -18.17 -0.96 -9.66
N LYS A 326 -17.30 -0.32 -10.43
CA LYS A 326 -16.44 -0.98 -11.43
C LYS A 326 -15.04 -1.12 -10.89
N GLU A 327 -14.56 -2.36 -10.68
CA GLU A 327 -13.19 -2.65 -10.25
C GLU A 327 -12.28 -2.76 -11.49
N LYS A 328 -11.24 -1.88 -11.55
CA LYS A 328 -10.32 -1.84 -12.68
C LYS A 328 -8.89 -2.26 -12.33
N ILE A 329 -8.61 -2.53 -11.05
CA ILE A 329 -7.26 -2.80 -10.55
C ILE A 329 -7.01 -4.29 -10.39
N PHE A 330 -8.00 -5.04 -9.83
CA PHE A 330 -7.86 -6.46 -9.54
C PHE A 330 -9.07 -7.27 -10.01
N GLU A 331 -8.82 -8.47 -10.49
CA GLU A 331 -9.83 -9.34 -11.09
C GLU A 331 -10.81 -9.91 -10.05
N ASN A 332 -10.33 -10.32 -8.86
CA ASN A 332 -11.11 -11.03 -7.85
C ASN A 332 -11.34 -10.18 -6.58
N ARG A 333 -11.65 -8.89 -6.74
CA ARG A 333 -11.79 -8.00 -5.58
C ARG A 333 -13.20 -7.95 -4.98
N PHE A 334 -14.15 -8.74 -5.47
CA PHE A 334 -15.53 -8.77 -4.99
C PHE A 334 -15.87 -9.97 -4.10
N MET A 335 -14.90 -10.68 -3.56
CA MET A 335 -15.11 -11.87 -2.73
C MET A 335 -16.00 -11.61 -1.49
N HIS A 336 -15.94 -10.42 -0.91
CA HIS A 336 -16.75 -10.01 0.22
C HIS A 336 -18.24 -9.83 -0.13
N ALA A 337 -18.59 -9.74 -1.41
CA ALA A 337 -19.98 -9.56 -1.83
C ALA A 337 -20.86 -10.77 -1.47
N SER A 338 -20.33 -11.99 -1.52
CA SER A 338 -21.04 -13.20 -1.09
C SER A 338 -21.38 -13.15 0.41
N GLU A 339 -20.45 -12.72 1.25
CA GLU A 339 -20.69 -12.59 2.69
C GLU A 339 -21.68 -11.46 3.01
N LEU A 340 -21.62 -10.35 2.28
CA LEU A 340 -22.63 -9.28 2.41
C LEU A 340 -24.02 -9.77 1.99
N ASN A 341 -24.12 -10.57 0.92
CA ASN A 341 -25.39 -11.16 0.48
C ASN A 341 -25.95 -12.12 1.54
N ARG A 342 -25.10 -12.90 2.23
CA ARG A 342 -25.52 -13.71 3.39
C ARG A 342 -26.10 -12.86 4.53
N MET A 343 -25.61 -11.61 4.68
CA MET A 343 -26.15 -10.64 5.64
C MET A 343 -27.37 -9.89 5.12
N GLY A 344 -27.98 -10.33 4.00
CA GLY A 344 -29.19 -9.73 3.44
C GLY A 344 -28.94 -8.61 2.42
N ALA A 345 -27.70 -8.35 2.01
CA ALA A 345 -27.45 -7.44 0.89
C ALA A 345 -27.98 -8.03 -0.43
N LYS A 346 -28.21 -7.14 -1.40
CA LYS A 346 -28.62 -7.50 -2.77
C LYS A 346 -27.55 -7.00 -3.75
N ILE A 347 -26.48 -7.78 -3.89
CA ILE A 347 -25.32 -7.44 -4.73
C ILE A 347 -25.21 -8.47 -5.84
N LYS A 348 -25.22 -8.01 -7.10
CA LYS A 348 -24.98 -8.83 -8.30
C LYS A 348 -23.63 -8.48 -8.90
N ILE A 349 -22.77 -9.49 -9.10
CA ILE A 349 -21.47 -9.33 -9.75
C ILE A 349 -21.59 -9.69 -11.23
N LEU A 350 -21.16 -8.80 -12.11
CA LEU A 350 -21.14 -8.95 -13.56
C LEU A 350 -19.73 -8.63 -14.07
N GLY A 351 -18.89 -9.65 -14.18
CA GLY A 351 -17.47 -9.47 -14.53
C GLY A 351 -16.75 -8.55 -13.53
N ASN A 352 -16.27 -7.41 -13.99
CA ASN A 352 -15.57 -6.44 -13.16
C ASN A 352 -16.50 -5.36 -12.57
N LYS A 353 -17.82 -5.59 -12.56
CA LYS A 353 -18.81 -4.66 -12.00
C LYS A 353 -19.60 -5.30 -10.88
N ALA A 354 -19.86 -4.56 -9.83
CA ALA A 354 -20.83 -4.88 -8.79
C ALA A 354 -22.03 -3.94 -8.90
N ILE A 355 -23.21 -4.50 -8.99
CA ILE A 355 -24.49 -3.80 -8.95
C ILE A 355 -25.04 -3.99 -7.54
N ILE A 356 -25.38 -2.91 -6.85
CA ILE A 356 -25.75 -2.89 -5.45
C ILE A 356 -27.12 -2.26 -5.33
N GLU A 357 -28.12 -3.04 -4.92
CA GLU A 357 -29.41 -2.49 -4.52
C GLU A 357 -29.30 -1.91 -3.11
N GLY A 358 -29.80 -0.70 -2.93
CA GLY A 358 -29.70 0.02 -1.67
C GLY A 358 -30.87 -0.26 -0.72
N ASN A 359 -30.99 0.57 0.33
CA ASN A 359 -32.01 0.47 1.39
C ASN A 359 -32.00 -0.88 2.15
N ILE A 360 -30.84 -1.51 2.27
CA ILE A 360 -30.69 -2.80 2.93
C ILE A 360 -30.61 -2.63 4.44
N ASN A 361 -31.36 -3.45 5.16
CA ASN A 361 -31.16 -3.71 6.57
C ASN A 361 -30.37 -5.01 6.72
N PHE A 362 -29.13 -4.89 7.20
CA PHE A 362 -28.28 -6.06 7.38
C PHE A 362 -28.78 -6.95 8.51
N LEU A 363 -28.70 -8.26 8.28
CA LEU A 363 -28.95 -9.30 9.26
C LEU A 363 -27.70 -9.66 10.03
N SER A 364 -27.85 -10.18 11.23
CA SER A 364 -26.75 -10.75 12.00
C SER A 364 -26.30 -12.09 11.42
N LEU A 365 -24.99 -12.33 11.31
CA LEU A 365 -24.47 -13.64 10.91
C LEU A 365 -24.69 -14.76 11.94
N ILE A 366 -25.03 -14.40 13.19
CA ILE A 366 -25.33 -15.37 14.25
C ILE A 366 -26.70 -16.06 14.01
N HIS A 367 -27.57 -15.45 13.23
CA HIS A 367 -28.94 -15.91 12.97
C HIS A 367 -29.10 -16.51 11.55
N ILE A 368 -28.01 -16.83 10.86
CA ILE A 368 -28.00 -17.42 9.53
C ILE A 368 -27.53 -18.86 9.59
#